data_db5544f2f2a9102172fee71c6975ce8d
#
_entry.id   db5544f2f2a9102172fee71c6975ce8d
#
_cell.length_a   1.000
_cell.length_b   1.000
_cell.length_c   1.000
_cell.angle_alpha   90.00
_cell.angle_beta   90.00
_cell.angle_gamma   90.00
#
_symmetry.space_group_name_H-M   'P 1'
#
loop_
_entity.id
_entity.type
_entity.pdbx_description
1 polymer ?
#
loop_
_entity_poly.entity_id
_entity_poly.type
_entity_poly.pdbx_seq_one_letter_code
_entity_poly.pdbx_strand_id
1 'polypeptide(L)'
;HCDFMQGVWPALERVWSSLAWRILEAWRAERNVDQLVRDAQDERFTALETIRASPYTPGRIYEHHRGGGSEYLAVDALLNEMVSFSAQWSLLMQFLRRSTLPTDAAVFDGRLARAIKDTMLHVFVPLQMYALQANVQQVHMLDTPDLQSLPYASSLPDDMFFALRTVLSRSLSTSSVDVAERIVSQAVAMVETYFVEIVVLRMDGCRRALNISRLVDGPRRAAAAREVRTTLSVYLNVLDISASYSDRILALLSQPSFLESCFAGGDAGSPLAIAQGIVSRLGTLSPKIRTALQFEIDELYRALVEPRLQALLSDIFRDLNYKLNEASYGQLPEAHTLTCLLY
;
A
#
# COMPACT_ATOMS: atom_id res chain seq x y z
N HIS A 1 5.93 37.05 -40.05
CA HIS A 1 5.86 35.66 -39.55
C HIS A 1 4.77 35.45 -38.45
N CYS A 2 4.53 36.42 -37.56
CA CYS A 2 3.52 36.31 -36.52
C CYS A 2 2.09 36.22 -37.09
N ASP A 3 1.75 37.06 -38.08
CA ASP A 3 0.37 37.13 -38.64
C ASP A 3 -0.03 35.83 -39.37
N PHE A 4 0.89 35.17 -40.05
CA PHE A 4 0.63 33.90 -40.72
C PHE A 4 0.30 32.77 -39.71
N MET A 5 1.06 32.71 -38.63
CA MET A 5 0.84 31.68 -37.59
C MET A 5 -0.47 31.90 -36.82
N GLN A 6 -0.84 33.18 -36.58
CA GLN A 6 -2.14 33.49 -35.93
C GLN A 6 -3.33 33.08 -36.80
N GLY A 7 -3.24 33.15 -38.12
CA GLY A 7 -4.32 32.73 -39.00
C GLY A 7 -4.38 31.23 -39.26
N VAL A 8 -3.25 30.57 -39.33
CA VAL A 8 -3.14 29.14 -39.72
C VAL A 8 -3.31 28.22 -38.49
N TRP A 9 -2.86 28.65 -37.31
CA TRP A 9 -2.87 27.83 -36.10
C TRP A 9 -4.28 27.37 -35.69
N PRO A 10 -5.32 28.20 -35.65
CA PRO A 10 -6.67 27.74 -35.27
C PRO A 10 -7.27 26.73 -36.25
N ALA A 11 -6.87 26.79 -37.53
CA ALA A 11 -7.31 25.83 -38.53
C ALA A 11 -6.60 24.49 -38.37
N LEU A 12 -5.29 24.51 -38.14
CA LEU A 12 -4.49 23.31 -37.83
C LEU A 12 -4.97 22.64 -36.52
N GLU A 13 -5.24 23.40 -35.49
CA GLU A 13 -5.76 22.91 -34.23
C GLU A 13 -7.08 22.18 -34.40
N ARG A 14 -8.03 22.73 -35.16
CA ARG A 14 -9.31 22.09 -35.44
C ARG A 14 -9.15 20.76 -36.18
N VAL A 15 -8.31 20.72 -37.19
CA VAL A 15 -8.07 19.48 -37.97
C VAL A 15 -7.38 18.44 -37.07
N TRP A 16 -6.38 18.88 -36.34
CA TRP A 16 -5.60 17.97 -35.48
C TRP A 16 -6.42 17.45 -34.30
N SER A 17 -7.18 18.30 -33.65
CA SER A 17 -8.10 17.89 -32.58
C SER A 17 -9.17 16.92 -33.07
N SER A 18 -9.70 17.14 -34.30
CA SER A 18 -10.68 16.22 -34.90
C SER A 18 -10.06 14.85 -35.21
N LEU A 19 -8.85 14.84 -35.76
CA LEU A 19 -8.13 13.59 -36.05
C LEU A 19 -7.77 12.82 -34.77
N ALA A 20 -7.20 13.52 -33.81
CA ALA A 20 -6.81 12.93 -32.51
C ALA A 20 -8.04 12.38 -31.76
N TRP A 21 -9.17 13.07 -31.83
CA TRP A 21 -10.44 12.58 -31.26
C TRP A 21 -10.88 11.27 -31.92
N ARG A 22 -10.87 11.20 -33.25
CA ARG A 22 -11.22 9.97 -33.98
C ARG A 22 -10.30 8.82 -33.64
N ILE A 23 -8.99 9.07 -33.50
CA ILE A 23 -8.01 8.06 -33.10
C ILE A 23 -8.32 7.58 -31.66
N LEU A 24 -8.62 8.47 -30.74
CA LEU A 24 -8.95 8.14 -29.36
C LEU A 24 -10.25 7.29 -29.28
N GLU A 25 -11.29 7.66 -30.04
CA GLU A 25 -12.51 6.88 -30.10
C GLU A 25 -12.31 5.49 -30.73
N ALA A 26 -11.54 5.40 -31.82
CA ALA A 26 -11.22 4.12 -32.45
C ALA A 26 -10.40 3.22 -31.50
N TRP A 27 -9.41 3.76 -30.80
CA TRP A 27 -8.62 3.05 -29.81
C TRP A 27 -9.49 2.54 -28.65
N ARG A 28 -10.41 3.37 -28.12
CA ARG A 28 -11.34 2.96 -27.05
C ARG A 28 -12.23 1.81 -27.49
N ALA A 29 -12.75 1.88 -28.71
CA ALA A 29 -13.62 0.84 -29.28
C ALA A 29 -12.83 -0.47 -29.55
N GLU A 30 -11.64 -0.39 -30.14
CA GLU A 30 -10.79 -1.54 -30.44
C GLU A 30 -10.35 -2.29 -29.18
N ARG A 31 -9.99 -1.56 -28.12
CA ARG A 31 -9.58 -2.12 -26.83
C ARG A 31 -10.75 -2.45 -25.90
N ASN A 32 -11.96 -2.19 -26.31
CA ASN A 32 -13.17 -2.40 -25.50
C ASN A 32 -13.08 -1.74 -24.10
N VAL A 33 -12.47 -0.55 -24.06
CA VAL A 33 -12.06 0.15 -22.83
C VAL A 33 -13.24 0.37 -21.88
N ASP A 34 -14.39 0.76 -22.42
CA ASP A 34 -15.56 1.08 -21.60
C ASP A 34 -16.15 -0.15 -20.89
N GLN A 35 -16.02 -1.35 -21.51
CA GLN A 35 -16.39 -2.60 -20.87
C GLN A 35 -15.40 -2.96 -19.76
N LEU A 36 -14.09 -2.88 -20.04
CA LEU A 36 -13.06 -3.15 -19.04
C LEU A 36 -13.20 -2.26 -17.79
N VAL A 37 -13.55 -0.99 -17.99
CA VAL A 37 -13.78 -0.07 -16.86
C VAL A 37 -15.02 -0.47 -16.07
N ARG A 38 -16.11 -0.87 -16.73
CA ARG A 38 -17.32 -1.36 -16.04
C ARG A 38 -17.01 -2.61 -15.23
N ASP A 39 -16.38 -3.59 -15.84
CA ASP A 39 -16.03 -4.85 -15.20
C ASP A 39 -15.11 -4.60 -13.98
N ALA A 40 -14.09 -3.75 -14.13
CA ALA A 40 -13.21 -3.32 -13.06
C ALA A 40 -13.96 -2.58 -11.93
N GLN A 41 -15.05 -1.90 -12.23
CA GLN A 41 -15.88 -1.21 -11.22
C GLN A 41 -16.86 -2.15 -10.52
N ASP A 42 -17.39 -3.14 -11.23
CA ASP A 42 -18.36 -4.11 -10.69
C ASP A 42 -17.66 -5.14 -9.77
N GLU A 43 -16.43 -5.53 -10.08
CA GLU A 43 -15.61 -6.44 -9.26
C GLU A 43 -14.98 -5.77 -8.03
N ARG A 44 -15.24 -4.47 -7.82
CA ARG A 44 -14.63 -3.71 -6.74
C ARG A 44 -14.83 -4.37 -5.37
N PHE A 45 -13.68 -4.63 -4.73
CA PHE A 45 -13.56 -4.95 -3.31
C PHE A 45 -14.25 -6.24 -2.80
N THR A 46 -15.12 -6.88 -3.57
CA THR A 46 -15.86 -8.06 -3.10
C THR A 46 -14.93 -9.18 -2.60
N ALA A 47 -13.84 -9.43 -3.34
CA ALA A 47 -12.88 -10.47 -2.95
C ALA A 47 -12.03 -10.05 -1.75
N LEU A 48 -11.60 -8.79 -1.68
CA LEU A 48 -10.86 -8.26 -0.53
C LEU A 48 -11.72 -8.18 0.73
N GLU A 49 -12.98 -7.80 0.62
CA GLU A 49 -13.93 -7.87 1.74
C GLU A 49 -14.16 -9.31 2.20
N THR A 50 -14.17 -10.27 1.30
CA THR A 50 -14.24 -11.69 1.65
C THR A 50 -13.00 -12.14 2.43
N ILE A 51 -11.81 -11.73 2.00
CA ILE A 51 -10.55 -12.01 2.72
C ILE A 51 -10.57 -11.35 4.09
N ARG A 52 -11.02 -10.10 4.18
CA ARG A 52 -11.16 -9.34 5.42
C ARG A 52 -12.17 -9.96 6.39
N ALA A 53 -13.31 -10.42 5.89
CA ALA A 53 -14.37 -11.06 6.69
C ALA A 53 -14.02 -12.50 7.09
N SER A 54 -13.11 -13.17 6.39
CA SER A 54 -12.73 -14.56 6.70
C SER A 54 -11.55 -14.58 7.66
N PRO A 55 -11.75 -14.91 8.95
CA PRO A 55 -10.64 -15.04 9.88
C PRO A 55 -9.69 -16.13 9.37
N TYR A 56 -8.39 -15.82 9.38
CA TYR A 56 -7.34 -16.77 8.99
C TYR A 56 -7.50 -18.09 9.77
N THR A 57 -7.76 -19.15 9.03
CA THR A 57 -7.70 -20.51 9.55
C THR A 57 -6.44 -21.13 8.94
N PRO A 58 -5.40 -21.48 9.75
CA PRO A 58 -4.21 -22.13 9.25
C PRO A 58 -4.58 -23.37 8.43
N GLY A 59 -4.03 -23.49 7.23
CA GLY A 59 -4.27 -24.62 6.32
C GLY A 59 -5.48 -24.50 5.39
N ARG A 60 -6.25 -23.41 5.42
CA ARG A 60 -7.29 -23.17 4.43
C ARG A 60 -6.64 -22.56 3.17
N ILE A 61 -6.43 -23.39 2.17
CA ILE A 61 -6.09 -22.94 0.82
C ILE A 61 -7.37 -22.27 0.29
N TYR A 62 -7.30 -20.94 0.07
CA TYR A 62 -8.38 -20.26 -0.63
C TYR A 62 -8.49 -20.86 -2.04
N GLU A 63 -9.65 -21.43 -2.38
CA GLU A 63 -9.89 -21.96 -3.72
C GLU A 63 -9.68 -20.81 -4.72
N HIS A 64 -8.71 -20.97 -5.57
CA HIS A 64 -8.34 -20.01 -6.58
C HIS A 64 -9.53 -19.80 -7.52
N HIS A 65 -10.10 -18.61 -7.52
CA HIS A 65 -10.84 -18.13 -8.67
C HIS A 65 -9.82 -17.88 -9.79
N ARG A 66 -9.63 -18.90 -10.62
CA ARG A 66 -8.69 -18.92 -11.76
C ARG A 66 -9.13 -18.02 -12.93
N GLY A 67 -9.99 -17.03 -12.73
CA GLY A 67 -10.60 -16.23 -13.79
C GLY A 67 -9.75 -15.08 -14.38
N GLY A 68 -8.73 -14.57 -13.68
CA GLY A 68 -8.22 -13.23 -13.99
C GLY A 68 -6.90 -13.11 -14.78
N GLY A 69 -6.19 -14.17 -15.06
CA GLY A 69 -4.82 -14.05 -15.61
C GLY A 69 -4.73 -13.35 -16.98
N SER A 70 -5.65 -13.66 -17.89
CA SER A 70 -5.65 -13.07 -19.25
C SER A 70 -6.16 -11.63 -19.24
N GLU A 71 -7.19 -11.34 -18.45
CA GLU A 71 -7.78 -10.00 -18.32
C GLU A 71 -6.82 -9.05 -17.62
N TYR A 72 -6.14 -9.51 -16.57
CA TYR A 72 -5.12 -8.72 -15.88
C TYR A 72 -3.98 -8.30 -16.83
N LEU A 73 -3.49 -9.21 -17.69
CA LEU A 73 -2.44 -8.89 -18.66
C LEU A 73 -2.91 -7.85 -19.69
N ALA A 74 -4.18 -7.95 -20.12
CA ALA A 74 -4.77 -6.97 -21.04
C ALA A 74 -4.88 -5.59 -20.39
N VAL A 75 -5.32 -5.53 -19.13
CA VAL A 75 -5.39 -4.28 -18.35
C VAL A 75 -3.98 -3.69 -18.13
N ASP A 76 -2.99 -4.52 -17.80
CA ASP A 76 -1.61 -4.03 -17.59
C ASP A 76 -0.99 -3.46 -18.87
N ALA A 77 -1.20 -4.12 -20.02
CA ALA A 77 -0.78 -3.63 -21.33
C ALA A 77 -1.45 -2.28 -21.67
N LEU A 78 -2.76 -2.19 -21.46
CA LEU A 78 -3.53 -0.96 -21.69
C LEU A 78 -3.03 0.20 -20.80
N LEU A 79 -2.78 -0.06 -19.53
CA LEU A 79 -2.23 0.93 -18.61
C LEU A 79 -0.87 1.47 -19.07
N ASN A 80 0.02 0.60 -19.58
CA ASN A 80 1.32 1.01 -20.10
C ASN A 80 1.19 1.85 -21.38
N GLU A 81 0.26 1.50 -22.27
CA GLU A 81 -0.05 2.32 -23.46
C GLU A 81 -0.53 3.72 -23.04
N MET A 82 -1.45 3.81 -22.07
CA MET A 82 -1.99 5.08 -21.58
C MET A 82 -0.94 5.96 -20.93
N VAL A 83 -0.01 5.39 -20.16
CA VAL A 83 1.12 6.13 -19.56
C VAL A 83 2.01 6.72 -20.65
N SER A 84 2.40 5.90 -21.63
CA SER A 84 3.24 6.34 -22.74
C SER A 84 2.57 7.48 -23.52
N PHE A 85 1.30 7.35 -23.80
CA PHE A 85 0.50 8.39 -24.46
C PHE A 85 0.45 9.69 -23.62
N SER A 86 0.13 9.58 -22.32
CA SER A 86 0.04 10.74 -21.43
C SER A 86 1.38 11.47 -21.28
N ALA A 87 2.48 10.73 -21.16
CA ALA A 87 3.82 11.31 -21.08
C ALA A 87 4.19 12.07 -22.37
N GLN A 88 3.93 11.49 -23.55
CA GLN A 88 4.17 12.16 -24.83
C GLN A 88 3.28 13.40 -24.99
N TRP A 89 2.02 13.32 -24.58
CA TRP A 89 1.12 14.47 -24.57
C TRP A 89 1.66 15.59 -23.68
N SER A 90 2.13 15.25 -22.48
CA SER A 90 2.72 16.22 -21.56
C SER A 90 3.95 16.92 -22.16
N LEU A 91 4.85 16.14 -22.79
CA LEU A 91 6.03 16.68 -23.48
C LEU A 91 5.65 17.63 -24.62
N LEU A 92 4.65 17.27 -25.42
CA LEU A 92 4.12 18.13 -26.48
C LEU A 92 3.57 19.44 -25.91
N MET A 93 2.77 19.38 -24.84
CA MET A 93 2.23 20.57 -24.19
C MET A 93 3.33 21.44 -23.59
N GLN A 94 4.38 20.87 -23.03
CA GLN A 94 5.55 21.62 -22.55
C GLN A 94 6.31 22.30 -23.69
N PHE A 95 6.49 21.60 -24.80
CA PHE A 95 7.11 22.18 -26.00
C PHE A 95 6.30 23.36 -26.52
N LEU A 96 5.00 23.22 -26.67
CA LEU A 96 4.09 24.29 -27.11
C LEU A 96 4.14 25.52 -26.20
N ARG A 97 4.19 25.31 -24.88
CA ARG A 97 4.29 26.41 -23.89
C ARG A 97 5.62 27.15 -23.97
N ARG A 98 6.69 26.46 -24.31
CA ARG A 98 8.05 27.07 -24.44
C ARG A 98 8.26 27.70 -25.79
N SER A 99 7.49 27.30 -26.81
CA SER A 99 7.59 27.91 -28.13
C SER A 99 6.97 29.30 -28.07
N THR A 100 7.60 30.26 -28.77
CA THR A 100 7.13 31.64 -28.89
C THR A 100 5.90 31.78 -29.79
N LEU A 101 5.22 30.70 -30.09
CA LEU A 101 3.95 30.70 -30.80
C LEU A 101 2.91 31.40 -29.93
N PRO A 102 2.09 32.33 -30.49
CA PRO A 102 0.95 32.88 -29.79
C PRO A 102 -0.07 31.77 -29.59
N THR A 103 0.14 30.99 -28.52
CA THR A 103 -0.76 29.92 -28.14
C THR A 103 -1.85 30.55 -27.29
N ASP A 104 -3.03 30.69 -27.90
CA ASP A 104 -4.24 31.01 -27.14
C ASP A 104 -4.41 29.97 -26.04
N ALA A 105 -4.87 30.40 -24.86
CA ALA A 105 -5.21 29.49 -23.74
C ALA A 105 -6.11 28.31 -24.19
N ALA A 106 -6.87 28.49 -25.25
CA ALA A 106 -7.72 27.48 -25.86
C ALA A 106 -6.98 26.21 -26.31
N VAL A 107 -5.69 26.27 -26.65
CA VAL A 107 -4.90 25.09 -27.02
C VAL A 107 -4.65 24.20 -25.82
N PHE A 108 -4.44 24.79 -24.64
CA PHE A 108 -4.15 24.07 -23.40
C PHE A 108 -5.41 23.59 -22.69
N ASP A 109 -6.54 24.30 -22.87
CA ASP A 109 -7.82 23.97 -22.27
C ASP A 109 -8.88 23.56 -23.30
N GLY A 110 -8.44 23.25 -24.52
CA GLY A 110 -9.29 22.85 -25.63
C GLY A 110 -10.02 21.51 -25.40
N ARG A 111 -10.94 21.19 -26.30
CA ARG A 111 -11.75 19.96 -26.24
C ARG A 111 -10.89 18.70 -26.14
N LEU A 112 -9.79 18.63 -26.87
CA LEU A 112 -8.88 17.49 -26.87
C LEU A 112 -8.15 17.33 -25.53
N ALA A 113 -7.60 18.42 -24.99
CA ALA A 113 -6.92 18.40 -23.71
C ALA A 113 -7.84 17.92 -22.58
N ARG A 114 -9.09 18.42 -22.57
CA ARG A 114 -10.11 17.95 -21.62
C ARG A 114 -10.44 16.47 -21.81
N ALA A 115 -10.63 16.01 -23.03
CA ALA A 115 -10.92 14.61 -23.32
C ALA A 115 -9.79 13.66 -22.87
N ILE A 116 -8.53 14.06 -23.07
CA ILE A 116 -7.38 13.29 -22.57
C ILE A 116 -7.37 13.27 -21.05
N LYS A 117 -7.56 14.42 -20.40
CA LYS A 117 -7.67 14.51 -18.94
C LYS A 117 -8.80 13.64 -18.41
N ASP A 118 -9.97 13.69 -19.02
CA ASP A 118 -11.14 12.90 -18.65
C ASP A 118 -10.87 11.40 -18.85
N THR A 119 -10.21 11.02 -19.95
CA THR A 119 -9.81 9.62 -20.17
C THR A 119 -8.82 9.15 -19.10
N MET A 120 -7.83 9.96 -18.73
CA MET A 120 -6.92 9.61 -17.65
C MET A 120 -7.63 9.48 -16.30
N LEU A 121 -8.59 10.34 -15.99
CA LEU A 121 -9.28 10.30 -14.70
C LEU A 121 -10.37 9.20 -14.63
N HIS A 122 -11.07 8.94 -15.73
CA HIS A 122 -12.22 8.02 -15.74
C HIS A 122 -11.93 6.63 -16.32
N VAL A 123 -10.77 6.44 -16.95
CA VAL A 123 -10.34 5.14 -17.47
C VAL A 123 -9.09 4.67 -16.74
N PHE A 124 -7.99 5.46 -16.81
CA PHE A 124 -6.72 5.03 -16.23
C PHE A 124 -6.80 4.84 -14.72
N VAL A 125 -7.37 5.80 -13.97
CA VAL A 125 -7.46 5.71 -12.50
C VAL A 125 -8.25 4.47 -12.05
N PRO A 126 -9.46 4.19 -12.53
CA PRO A 126 -10.18 2.97 -12.15
C PRO A 126 -9.44 1.68 -12.49
N LEU A 127 -8.88 1.57 -13.70
CA LEU A 127 -8.14 0.39 -14.11
C LEU A 127 -6.85 0.18 -13.31
N GLN A 128 -6.13 1.28 -13.01
CA GLN A 128 -4.93 1.22 -12.17
C GLN A 128 -5.25 0.78 -10.73
N MET A 129 -6.37 1.24 -10.20
CA MET A 129 -6.83 0.81 -8.87
C MET A 129 -7.34 -0.62 -8.86
N TYR A 130 -8.00 -1.07 -9.92
CA TYR A 130 -8.36 -2.48 -10.12
C TYR A 130 -7.10 -3.37 -10.14
N ALA A 131 -6.06 -2.96 -10.89
CA ALA A 131 -4.80 -3.69 -10.94
C ALA A 131 -4.13 -3.77 -9.56
N LEU A 132 -4.14 -2.68 -8.78
CA LEU A 132 -3.61 -2.70 -7.41
C LEU A 132 -4.42 -3.65 -6.52
N GLN A 133 -5.74 -3.58 -6.59
CA GLN A 133 -6.64 -4.44 -5.82
C GLN A 133 -6.41 -5.92 -6.13
N ALA A 134 -6.31 -6.29 -7.41
CA ALA A 134 -6.04 -7.66 -7.83
C ALA A 134 -4.69 -8.15 -7.29
N ASN A 135 -3.66 -7.30 -7.31
CA ASN A 135 -2.36 -7.62 -6.71
C ASN A 135 -2.46 -7.82 -5.19
N VAL A 136 -3.13 -6.92 -4.47
CA VAL A 136 -3.32 -7.06 -3.00
C VAL A 136 -4.04 -8.36 -2.66
N GLN A 137 -5.07 -8.70 -3.42
CA GLN A 137 -5.78 -9.97 -3.29
C GLN A 137 -4.84 -11.17 -3.50
N GLN A 138 -4.07 -11.15 -4.58
CA GLN A 138 -3.12 -12.21 -4.92
C GLN A 138 -2.05 -12.37 -3.85
N VAL A 139 -1.50 -11.28 -3.34
CA VAL A 139 -0.52 -11.26 -2.25
C VAL A 139 -1.05 -11.98 -1.01
N HIS A 140 -2.29 -11.71 -0.61
CA HIS A 140 -2.90 -12.39 0.53
C HIS A 140 -3.22 -13.87 0.29
N MET A 141 -3.49 -14.27 -0.96
CA MET A 141 -3.79 -15.65 -1.34
C MET A 141 -2.54 -16.51 -1.47
N LEU A 142 -1.43 -15.93 -1.95
CA LEU A 142 -0.17 -16.63 -2.22
C LEU A 142 0.84 -16.53 -1.07
N ASP A 143 0.43 -15.94 0.06
CA ASP A 143 1.30 -15.80 1.23
C ASP A 143 1.96 -17.13 1.64
N THR A 144 3.27 -17.16 1.60
CA THR A 144 4.09 -18.31 1.97
C THR A 144 5.02 -17.92 3.12
N PRO A 145 4.63 -18.22 4.38
CA PRO A 145 5.51 -17.98 5.51
C PRO A 145 6.76 -18.88 5.47
N ASP A 146 7.93 -18.27 5.58
CA ASP A 146 9.18 -19.00 5.84
C ASP A 146 9.39 -19.16 7.34
N LEU A 147 9.25 -20.39 7.81
CA LEU A 147 9.39 -20.78 9.21
C LEU A 147 10.72 -21.48 9.48
N GLN A 148 11.63 -21.57 8.49
CA GLN A 148 12.90 -22.28 8.63
C GLN A 148 14.05 -21.35 8.98
N SER A 149 13.99 -20.09 8.54
CA SER A 149 14.98 -19.05 8.79
C SER A 149 14.56 -18.13 9.95
N LEU A 150 15.53 -17.61 10.70
CA LEU A 150 15.30 -16.56 11.70
C LEU A 150 15.92 -15.24 11.21
N PRO A 151 15.17 -14.13 11.27
CA PRO A 151 13.77 -14.00 11.74
C PRO A 151 12.76 -14.62 10.77
N TYR A 152 11.66 -15.17 11.31
CA TYR A 152 10.57 -15.69 10.49
C TYR A 152 10.03 -14.63 9.54
N ALA A 153 9.91 -14.96 8.27
CA ALA A 153 9.54 -14.03 7.21
C ALA A 153 8.28 -14.50 6.45
N SER A 154 7.77 -13.66 5.60
CA SER A 154 6.68 -13.93 4.67
C SER A 154 6.94 -13.14 3.39
N SER A 155 6.45 -13.61 2.25
CA SER A 155 6.49 -12.89 0.98
C SER A 155 5.56 -11.66 0.93
N LEU A 156 4.60 -11.57 1.87
CA LEU A 156 3.59 -10.50 1.91
C LEU A 156 4.15 -9.09 1.72
N PRO A 157 5.19 -8.64 2.47
CA PRO A 157 5.71 -7.29 2.31
C PRO A 157 6.36 -7.07 0.96
N ASP A 158 7.15 -8.03 0.48
CA ASP A 158 7.87 -7.92 -0.78
C ASP A 158 6.91 -7.75 -1.95
N ASP A 159 5.92 -8.64 -2.06
CA ASP A 159 4.94 -8.64 -3.15
C ASP A 159 4.04 -7.41 -3.09
N MET A 160 3.56 -7.04 -1.89
CA MET A 160 2.71 -5.87 -1.70
C MET A 160 3.42 -4.57 -2.08
N PHE A 161 4.63 -4.36 -1.57
CA PHE A 161 5.36 -3.11 -1.80
C PHE A 161 5.99 -3.04 -3.18
N PHE A 162 6.25 -4.18 -3.83
CA PHE A 162 6.57 -4.23 -5.26
C PHE A 162 5.39 -3.75 -6.12
N ALA A 163 4.19 -4.27 -5.87
CA ALA A 163 2.97 -3.86 -6.58
C ALA A 163 2.68 -2.36 -6.34
N LEU A 164 2.75 -1.90 -5.09
CA LEU A 164 2.55 -0.51 -4.72
C LEU A 164 3.54 0.42 -5.45
N ARG A 165 4.83 0.09 -5.43
CA ARG A 165 5.87 0.85 -6.13
C ARG A 165 5.57 0.93 -7.63
N THR A 166 5.18 -0.17 -8.25
CA THR A 166 4.86 -0.24 -9.68
C THR A 166 3.70 0.68 -10.02
N VAL A 167 2.62 0.61 -9.25
CA VAL A 167 1.42 1.46 -9.42
C VAL A 167 1.76 2.94 -9.26
N LEU A 168 2.48 3.29 -8.21
CA LEU A 168 2.83 4.69 -7.92
C LEU A 168 3.80 5.26 -8.96
N SER A 169 4.85 4.52 -9.32
CA SER A 169 5.80 4.96 -10.36
C SER A 169 5.11 5.16 -11.70
N ARG A 170 4.26 4.22 -12.11
CA ARG A 170 3.47 4.31 -13.35
C ARG A 170 2.55 5.52 -13.33
N SER A 171 1.88 5.79 -12.22
CA SER A 171 0.96 6.93 -12.09
C SER A 171 1.66 8.28 -12.13
N LEU A 172 2.83 8.40 -11.51
CA LEU A 172 3.67 9.60 -11.59
C LEU A 172 4.21 9.82 -13.02
N SER A 173 4.56 8.74 -13.72
CA SER A 173 5.03 8.79 -15.11
C SER A 173 3.98 9.26 -16.12
N THR A 174 2.69 9.36 -15.74
CA THR A 174 1.66 10.00 -16.58
C THR A 174 1.86 11.49 -16.72
N SER A 175 2.70 12.11 -15.90
CA SER A 175 2.92 13.57 -15.82
C SER A 175 1.65 14.37 -15.47
N SER A 176 0.61 13.71 -14.97
CA SER A 176 -0.66 14.32 -14.59
C SER A 176 -0.77 14.42 -13.06
N VAL A 177 -0.81 15.64 -12.55
CA VAL A 177 -0.97 15.94 -11.12
C VAL A 177 -2.29 15.36 -10.58
N ASP A 178 -3.39 15.52 -11.31
CA ASP A 178 -4.71 15.04 -10.90
C ASP A 178 -4.75 13.51 -10.78
N VAL A 179 -4.10 12.81 -11.72
CA VAL A 179 -3.96 11.34 -11.68
C VAL A 179 -3.11 10.91 -10.49
N ALA A 180 -1.95 11.56 -10.31
CA ALA A 180 -1.04 11.27 -9.20
C ALA A 180 -1.74 11.46 -7.84
N GLU A 181 -2.47 12.55 -7.66
CA GLU A 181 -3.21 12.83 -6.42
C GLU A 181 -4.24 11.75 -6.10
N ARG A 182 -5.06 11.38 -7.09
CA ARG A 182 -6.09 10.35 -6.89
C ARG A 182 -5.49 8.98 -6.60
N ILE A 183 -4.48 8.56 -7.37
CA ILE A 183 -3.86 7.24 -7.18
C ILE A 183 -3.11 7.17 -5.85
N VAL A 184 -2.31 8.17 -5.49
CA VAL A 184 -1.58 8.18 -4.21
C VAL A 184 -2.56 8.11 -3.03
N SER A 185 -3.63 8.91 -3.04
CA SER A 185 -4.62 8.91 -1.96
C SER A 185 -5.34 7.56 -1.83
N GLN A 186 -5.76 6.97 -2.96
CA GLN A 186 -6.44 5.67 -2.96
C GLN A 186 -5.49 4.52 -2.63
N ALA A 187 -4.24 4.57 -3.08
CA ALA A 187 -3.24 3.57 -2.76
C ALA A 187 -2.89 3.56 -1.27
N VAL A 188 -2.75 4.73 -0.64
CA VAL A 188 -2.57 4.85 0.81
C VAL A 188 -3.75 4.20 1.54
N ALA A 189 -4.98 4.54 1.19
CA ALA A 189 -6.18 3.95 1.80
C ALA A 189 -6.24 2.43 1.57
N MET A 190 -5.84 1.94 0.39
CA MET A 190 -5.77 0.51 0.07
C MET A 190 -4.79 -0.24 0.98
N VAL A 191 -3.58 0.30 1.17
CA VAL A 191 -2.59 -0.29 2.07
C VAL A 191 -3.11 -0.33 3.50
N GLU A 192 -3.71 0.75 3.98
CA GLU A 192 -4.24 0.84 5.34
C GLU A 192 -5.36 -0.18 5.57
N THR A 193 -6.36 -0.20 4.69
CA THR A 193 -7.59 -0.99 4.89
C THR A 193 -7.43 -2.45 4.50
N TYR A 194 -6.77 -2.73 3.39
CA TYR A 194 -6.75 -4.09 2.81
C TYR A 194 -5.40 -4.82 2.96
N PHE A 195 -4.39 -4.16 3.49
CA PHE A 195 -3.15 -4.83 3.84
C PHE A 195 -2.92 -4.82 5.35
N VAL A 196 -2.76 -3.64 5.95
CA VAL A 196 -2.44 -3.52 7.39
C VAL A 196 -3.57 -4.08 8.25
N GLU A 197 -4.81 -3.68 8.00
CA GLU A 197 -5.96 -4.15 8.78
C GLU A 197 -6.17 -5.67 8.64
N ILE A 198 -5.98 -6.26 7.45
CA ILE A 198 -6.07 -7.71 7.26
C ILE A 198 -4.97 -8.45 8.04
N VAL A 199 -3.74 -7.94 8.06
CA VAL A 199 -2.66 -8.51 8.87
C VAL A 199 -3.01 -8.45 10.36
N VAL A 200 -3.50 -7.32 10.85
CA VAL A 200 -3.96 -7.16 12.24
C VAL A 200 -5.11 -8.13 12.57
N LEU A 201 -6.10 -8.27 11.69
CA LEU A 201 -7.20 -9.25 11.89
C LEU A 201 -6.70 -10.68 11.94
N ARG A 202 -5.67 -11.05 11.16
CA ARG A 202 -5.02 -12.36 11.24
C ARG A 202 -4.33 -12.56 12.59
N MET A 203 -3.66 -11.54 13.10
CA MET A 203 -3.04 -11.57 14.44
C MET A 203 -4.08 -11.72 15.55
N ASP A 204 -5.22 -11.03 15.46
CA ASP A 204 -6.36 -11.21 16.36
C ASP A 204 -6.89 -12.65 16.34
N GLY A 205 -6.99 -13.25 15.17
CA GLY A 205 -7.37 -14.66 15.01
C GLY A 205 -6.39 -15.59 15.75
N CYS A 206 -5.11 -15.35 15.60
CA CYS A 206 -4.05 -16.09 16.29
C CYS A 206 -4.13 -15.92 17.81
N ARG A 207 -4.35 -14.71 18.32
CA ARG A 207 -4.52 -14.45 19.77
C ARG A 207 -5.71 -15.19 20.35
N ARG A 208 -6.86 -15.18 19.65
CA ARG A 208 -8.04 -15.96 20.05
C ARG A 208 -7.75 -17.44 20.09
N ALA A 209 -7.04 -17.98 19.10
CA ALA A 209 -6.63 -19.39 19.07
C ALA A 209 -5.70 -19.75 20.24
N LEU A 210 -4.78 -18.87 20.63
CA LEU A 210 -3.93 -19.05 21.82
C LEU A 210 -4.75 -19.11 23.11
N ASN A 211 -5.74 -18.25 23.27
CA ASN A 211 -6.59 -18.23 24.45
C ASN A 211 -7.44 -19.50 24.56
N ILE A 212 -8.01 -19.97 23.44
CA ILE A 212 -8.76 -21.24 23.40
C ILE A 212 -7.83 -22.43 23.70
N SER A 213 -6.60 -22.44 23.19
CA SER A 213 -5.66 -23.52 23.45
C SER A 213 -5.26 -23.64 24.92
N ARG A 214 -5.42 -22.58 25.72
CA ARG A 214 -5.19 -22.61 27.18
C ARG A 214 -6.24 -23.45 27.94
N LEU A 215 -7.42 -23.67 27.35
CA LEU A 215 -8.53 -24.40 27.95
C LEU A 215 -8.48 -25.92 27.68
N VAL A 216 -7.57 -26.38 26.78
CA VAL A 216 -7.48 -27.80 26.38
C VAL A 216 -6.13 -28.35 26.85
N ASP A 217 -6.14 -29.49 27.60
CA ASP A 217 -4.93 -30.14 28.08
C ASP A 217 -4.39 -31.18 27.11
N GLY A 218 -3.04 -31.31 27.00
CA GLY A 218 -2.39 -32.39 26.27
C GLY A 218 -1.23 -31.95 25.36
N PRO A 219 -0.44 -32.92 24.84
CA PRO A 219 0.75 -32.63 24.00
C PRO A 219 0.43 -31.93 22.66
N ARG A 220 -0.76 -32.16 22.11
CA ARG A 220 -1.26 -31.46 20.91
C ARG A 220 -1.43 -29.96 21.14
N ARG A 221 -1.73 -29.56 22.37
CA ARG A 221 -1.82 -28.15 22.77
C ARG A 221 -0.48 -27.41 22.63
N ALA A 222 0.60 -28.02 23.09
CA ALA A 222 1.92 -27.40 23.04
C ALA A 222 2.39 -27.17 21.59
N ALA A 223 2.10 -28.11 20.70
CA ALA A 223 2.41 -27.98 19.26
C ALA A 223 1.58 -26.86 18.61
N ALA A 224 0.25 -26.85 18.80
CA ALA A 224 -0.64 -25.80 18.28
C ALA A 224 -0.27 -24.41 18.82
N ALA A 225 0.02 -24.31 20.12
CA ALA A 225 0.43 -23.03 20.71
C ALA A 225 1.80 -22.54 20.20
N ARG A 226 2.70 -23.47 19.83
CA ARG A 226 3.98 -23.11 19.19
C ARG A 226 3.72 -22.56 17.79
N GLU A 227 2.94 -23.27 16.98
CA GLU A 227 2.59 -22.86 15.63
C GLU A 227 1.96 -21.46 15.60
N VAL A 228 0.97 -21.22 16.44
CA VAL A 228 0.32 -19.90 16.54
C VAL A 228 1.30 -18.80 16.95
N ARG A 229 2.21 -19.08 17.89
CA ARG A 229 3.25 -18.10 18.28
C ARG A 229 4.19 -17.80 17.14
N THR A 230 4.60 -18.80 16.38
CA THR A 230 5.44 -18.64 15.20
C THR A 230 4.74 -17.77 14.15
N THR A 231 3.47 -18.06 13.89
CA THR A 231 2.64 -17.27 12.95
C THR A 231 2.50 -15.80 13.40
N LEU A 232 2.30 -15.55 14.70
CA LEU A 232 2.30 -14.19 15.25
C LEU A 232 3.64 -13.48 15.03
N SER A 233 4.76 -14.17 15.23
CA SER A 233 6.09 -13.59 14.98
C SER A 233 6.29 -13.24 13.51
N VAL A 234 5.78 -14.06 12.58
CA VAL A 234 5.79 -13.72 11.14
C VAL A 234 5.04 -12.43 10.88
N TYR A 235 3.81 -12.28 11.40
CA TYR A 235 3.01 -11.08 11.12
C TYR A 235 3.56 -9.81 11.79
N LEU A 236 4.20 -9.91 12.97
CA LEU A 236 4.94 -8.79 13.54
C LEU A 236 6.08 -8.34 12.62
N ASN A 237 6.85 -9.29 12.10
CA ASN A 237 7.92 -9.00 11.15
C ASN A 237 7.37 -8.44 9.82
N VAL A 238 6.21 -8.91 9.36
CA VAL A 238 5.51 -8.35 8.20
C VAL A 238 5.24 -6.86 8.39
N LEU A 239 4.71 -6.45 9.55
CA LEU A 239 4.43 -5.03 9.82
C LEU A 239 5.73 -4.21 9.91
N ASP A 240 6.78 -4.70 10.56
CA ASP A 240 8.06 -4.00 10.68
C ASP A 240 8.75 -3.80 9.33
N ILE A 241 8.82 -4.85 8.52
CA ILE A 241 9.38 -4.80 7.16
C ILE A 241 8.54 -3.87 6.29
N SER A 242 7.21 -3.91 6.40
CA SER A 242 6.29 -3.05 5.66
C SER A 242 6.49 -1.57 5.98
N ALA A 243 6.72 -1.21 7.24
CA ALA A 243 7.05 0.15 7.63
C ALA A 243 8.36 0.61 6.98
N SER A 244 9.37 -0.25 6.98
CA SER A 244 10.67 0.02 6.35
C SER A 244 10.55 0.16 4.81
N TYR A 245 9.72 -0.64 4.17
CA TYR A 245 9.46 -0.54 2.73
C TYR A 245 8.68 0.71 2.36
N SER A 246 7.73 1.14 3.20
CA SER A 246 7.04 2.43 3.02
C SER A 246 8.02 3.60 2.99
N ASP A 247 8.98 3.62 3.93
CA ASP A 247 10.03 4.65 3.98
C ASP A 247 10.91 4.61 2.72
N ARG A 248 11.27 3.42 2.23
CA ARG A 248 12.07 3.24 1.01
C ARG A 248 11.34 3.70 -0.25
N ILE A 249 10.04 3.40 -0.37
CA ILE A 249 9.23 3.87 -1.51
C ILE A 249 9.12 5.39 -1.49
N LEU A 250 8.85 5.99 -0.34
CA LEU A 250 8.84 7.44 -0.20
C LEU A 250 10.17 8.04 -0.64
N ALA A 251 11.30 7.53 -0.14
CA ALA A 251 12.63 8.01 -0.51
C ALA A 251 12.90 7.88 -2.02
N LEU A 252 12.49 6.75 -2.62
CA LEU A 252 12.67 6.51 -4.05
C LEU A 252 11.86 7.50 -4.90
N LEU A 253 10.56 7.65 -4.59
CA LEU A 253 9.65 8.47 -5.39
C LEU A 253 9.84 9.98 -5.14
N SER A 254 10.45 10.35 -4.02
CA SER A 254 10.81 11.74 -3.70
C SER A 254 12.13 12.18 -4.32
N GLN A 255 12.84 11.30 -5.05
CA GLN A 255 14.09 11.68 -5.70
C GLN A 255 13.86 12.81 -6.72
N PRO A 256 14.62 13.93 -6.63
CA PRO A 256 14.45 15.05 -7.55
C PRO A 256 14.58 14.64 -9.01
N SER A 257 15.57 13.81 -9.35
CA SER A 257 15.80 13.32 -10.71
C SER A 257 14.60 12.57 -11.30
N PHE A 258 13.88 11.80 -10.47
CA PHE A 258 12.68 11.09 -10.89
C PHE A 258 11.50 12.05 -11.09
N LEU A 259 11.21 12.91 -10.12
CA LEU A 259 10.09 13.84 -10.23
C LEU A 259 10.29 14.88 -11.33
N GLU A 260 11.50 15.40 -11.52
CA GLU A 260 11.83 16.32 -12.60
C GLU A 260 11.71 15.67 -13.98
N SER A 261 11.93 14.36 -14.09
CA SER A 261 11.69 13.63 -15.34
C SER A 261 10.20 13.49 -15.67
N CYS A 262 9.33 13.48 -14.65
CA CYS A 262 7.89 13.33 -14.81
C CYS A 262 7.16 14.68 -14.91
N PHE A 263 7.60 15.70 -14.18
CA PHE A 263 6.88 16.97 -14.04
C PHE A 263 7.77 18.16 -14.37
N ALA A 264 7.22 19.11 -15.10
CA ALA A 264 7.94 20.33 -15.44
C ALA A 264 7.80 21.40 -14.35
N GLY A 265 8.83 22.24 -14.24
CA GLY A 265 8.81 23.47 -13.44
C GLY A 265 9.63 23.36 -12.16
N GLY A 266 10.01 24.50 -11.59
CA GLY A 266 10.76 24.62 -10.33
C GLY A 266 10.20 25.69 -9.39
N ASP A 267 9.19 26.46 -9.86
CA ASP A 267 8.58 27.54 -9.07
C ASP A 267 7.49 27.02 -8.14
N ALA A 268 7.20 27.79 -7.09
CA ALA A 268 6.09 27.52 -6.18
C ALA A 268 4.76 27.47 -6.95
N GLY A 269 3.99 26.38 -6.79
CA GLY A 269 2.74 26.13 -7.52
C GLY A 269 2.93 25.46 -8.89
N SER A 270 4.17 25.14 -9.29
CA SER A 270 4.43 24.33 -10.47
C SER A 270 3.93 22.89 -10.32
N PRO A 271 3.65 22.16 -11.42
CA PRO A 271 3.30 20.74 -11.35
C PRO A 271 4.29 19.90 -10.56
N LEU A 272 5.59 20.23 -10.61
CA LEU A 272 6.63 19.57 -9.82
C LEU A 272 6.44 19.79 -8.32
N ALA A 273 6.22 21.02 -7.88
CA ALA A 273 6.01 21.35 -6.46
C ALA A 273 4.75 20.67 -5.91
N ILE A 274 3.67 20.62 -6.70
CA ILE A 274 2.43 19.95 -6.32
C ILE A 274 2.68 18.42 -6.23
N ALA A 275 3.39 17.83 -7.20
CA ALA A 275 3.72 16.41 -7.20
C ALA A 275 4.59 16.02 -5.98
N GLN A 276 5.55 16.85 -5.59
CA GLN A 276 6.33 16.68 -4.36
C GLN A 276 5.41 16.64 -3.12
N GLY A 277 4.44 17.55 -3.03
CA GLY A 277 3.44 17.58 -1.96
C GLY A 277 2.55 16.32 -1.96
N ILE A 278 2.17 15.80 -3.13
CA ILE A 278 1.39 14.56 -3.26
C ILE A 278 2.21 13.37 -2.78
N VAL A 279 3.45 13.22 -3.24
CA VAL A 279 4.34 12.11 -2.86
C VAL A 279 4.63 12.12 -1.37
N SER A 280 4.78 13.30 -0.75
CA SER A 280 5.01 13.42 0.70
C SER A 280 3.89 12.80 1.56
N ARG A 281 2.66 12.67 1.02
CA ARG A 281 1.55 11.99 1.72
C ARG A 281 1.82 10.51 1.96
N LEU A 282 2.68 9.86 1.17
CA LEU A 282 3.12 8.49 1.43
C LEU A 282 3.85 8.37 2.77
N GLY A 283 4.43 9.47 3.26
CA GLY A 283 5.08 9.52 4.57
C GLY A 283 4.14 9.25 5.76
N THR A 284 2.82 9.22 5.54
CA THR A 284 1.85 8.85 6.59
C THR A 284 1.77 7.34 6.81
N LEU A 285 2.19 6.51 5.84
CA LEU A 285 2.06 5.05 5.92
C LEU A 285 2.96 4.44 7.00
N SER A 286 4.27 4.75 6.97
CA SER A 286 5.23 4.17 7.92
C SER A 286 4.87 4.43 9.38
N PRO A 287 4.54 5.66 9.82
CA PRO A 287 4.08 5.91 11.19
C PRO A 287 2.82 5.13 11.57
N LYS A 288 1.84 5.01 10.66
CA LYS A 288 0.61 4.26 10.90
C LYS A 288 0.89 2.76 11.08
N ILE A 289 1.72 2.18 10.21
CA ILE A 289 2.13 0.77 10.32
C ILE A 289 2.88 0.54 11.64
N ARG A 290 3.81 1.43 12.01
CA ARG A 290 4.54 1.34 13.30
C ARG A 290 3.61 1.48 14.50
N THR A 291 2.58 2.32 14.42
CA THR A 291 1.56 2.43 15.48
C THR A 291 0.76 1.13 15.61
N ALA A 292 0.37 0.52 14.48
CA ALA A 292 -0.29 -0.78 14.50
C ALA A 292 0.62 -1.87 15.09
N LEU A 293 1.89 -1.91 14.68
CA LEU A 293 2.89 -2.83 15.22
C LEU A 293 3.05 -2.67 16.74
N GLN A 294 3.20 -1.43 17.22
CA GLN A 294 3.34 -1.16 18.66
C GLN A 294 2.10 -1.60 19.44
N PHE A 295 0.91 -1.31 18.91
CA PHE A 295 -0.34 -1.77 19.51
C PHE A 295 -0.38 -3.31 19.63
N GLU A 296 0.02 -4.02 18.59
CA GLU A 296 0.05 -5.48 18.57
C GLU A 296 1.08 -6.07 19.56
N ILE A 297 2.24 -5.43 19.69
CA ILE A 297 3.25 -5.81 20.68
C ILE A 297 2.69 -5.62 22.11
N ASP A 298 2.04 -4.50 22.38
CA ASP A 298 1.46 -4.20 23.69
C ASP A 298 0.34 -5.20 24.06
N GLU A 299 -0.49 -5.56 23.08
CA GLU A 299 -1.54 -6.57 23.27
C GLU A 299 -0.96 -7.96 23.55
N LEU A 300 0.11 -8.34 22.85
CA LEU A 300 0.82 -9.60 23.11
C LEU A 300 1.48 -9.60 24.49
N TYR A 301 2.09 -8.48 24.88
CA TYR A 301 2.67 -8.32 26.21
C TYR A 301 1.62 -8.55 27.30
N ARG A 302 0.46 -7.84 27.20
CA ARG A 302 -0.66 -8.01 28.15
C ARG A 302 -1.22 -9.43 28.16
N ALA A 303 -1.30 -10.08 26.99
CA ALA A 303 -1.88 -11.42 26.90
C ALA A 303 -0.92 -12.53 27.37
N LEU A 304 0.38 -12.42 27.13
CA LEU A 304 1.34 -13.51 27.31
C LEU A 304 2.32 -13.30 28.47
N VAL A 305 2.78 -12.08 28.68
CA VAL A 305 3.87 -11.75 29.61
C VAL A 305 3.32 -11.28 30.95
N GLU A 306 2.42 -10.32 30.93
CA GLU A 306 1.88 -9.69 32.15
C GLU A 306 1.27 -10.71 33.12
N PRO A 307 0.41 -11.68 32.72
CA PRO A 307 -0.15 -12.64 33.65
C PRO A 307 0.89 -13.56 34.31
N ARG A 308 1.98 -13.86 33.58
CA ARG A 308 3.08 -14.65 34.11
C ARG A 308 3.91 -13.87 35.10
N LEU A 309 4.22 -12.61 34.79
CA LEU A 309 4.93 -11.72 35.71
C LEU A 309 4.11 -11.48 36.97
N GLN A 310 2.81 -11.24 36.85
CA GLN A 310 1.93 -11.05 38.01
C GLN A 310 1.91 -12.30 38.91
N ALA A 311 1.85 -13.50 38.33
CA ALA A 311 1.91 -14.76 39.10
C ALA A 311 3.24 -14.90 39.83
N LEU A 312 4.38 -14.68 39.11
CA LEU A 312 5.72 -14.72 39.71
C LEU A 312 5.92 -13.69 40.82
N LEU A 313 5.48 -12.46 40.58
CA LEU A 313 5.55 -11.38 41.58
C LEU A 313 4.67 -11.73 42.79
N SER A 314 3.44 -12.22 42.56
CA SER A 314 2.54 -12.65 43.63
C SER A 314 3.18 -13.75 44.49
N ASP A 315 3.85 -14.73 43.87
CA ASP A 315 4.55 -15.78 44.61
C ASP A 315 5.76 -15.27 45.38
N ILE A 316 6.54 -14.34 44.79
CA ILE A 316 7.69 -13.72 45.46
C ILE A 316 7.25 -12.90 46.66
N PHE A 317 6.15 -12.14 46.55
CA PHE A 317 5.71 -11.22 47.59
C PHE A 317 4.70 -11.87 48.60
N ARG A 318 4.20 -13.06 48.32
CA ARG A 318 3.20 -13.76 49.19
C ARG A 318 3.75 -13.97 50.60
N ASP A 319 5.02 -14.31 50.73
CA ASP A 319 5.64 -14.70 51.98
C ASP A 319 6.46 -13.55 52.62
N LEU A 320 6.49 -12.35 51.97
CA LEU A 320 7.18 -11.19 52.51
C LEU A 320 6.32 -10.47 53.57
N ASN A 321 6.76 -10.54 54.80
CA ASN A 321 6.17 -9.76 55.89
C ASN A 321 6.69 -8.31 55.82
N TYR A 322 5.88 -7.40 55.31
CA TYR A 322 6.24 -5.98 55.14
C TYR A 322 6.28 -5.21 56.49
N LYS A 323 5.96 -5.84 57.62
CA LYS A 323 6.16 -5.29 58.94
C LYS A 323 7.61 -5.60 59.38
N LEU A 324 8.56 -4.77 58.91
CA LEU A 324 9.92 -4.86 59.34
C LEU A 324 10.07 -4.27 60.75
N ASN A 325 10.41 -5.11 61.70
CA ASN A 325 10.92 -4.67 63.01
C ASN A 325 12.42 -4.44 62.86
N GLU A 326 12.98 -3.51 63.68
CA GLU A 326 14.42 -3.22 63.71
C GLU A 326 15.30 -4.49 63.80
N ALA A 327 14.85 -5.53 64.46
CA ALA A 327 15.53 -6.83 64.58
C ALA A 327 15.49 -7.68 63.30
N SER A 328 14.51 -7.49 62.42
CA SER A 328 14.41 -8.23 61.14
C SER A 328 15.12 -7.54 59.99
N TYR A 329 15.50 -6.29 60.14
CA TYR A 329 16.22 -5.53 59.09
C TYR A 329 17.60 -6.11 58.77
N GLY A 330 18.28 -6.69 59.75
CA GLY A 330 19.60 -7.32 59.57
C GLY A 330 19.55 -8.77 59.03
N GLN A 331 18.36 -9.34 58.84
CA GLN A 331 18.16 -10.70 58.31
C GLN A 331 17.62 -10.74 56.87
N LEU A 332 17.49 -9.60 56.23
CA LEU A 332 17.09 -9.59 54.80
C LEU A 332 18.20 -10.26 53.97
N PRO A 333 17.87 -11.28 53.18
CA PRO A 333 18.84 -11.88 52.26
C PRO A 333 19.36 -10.78 51.34
N GLU A 334 20.69 -10.64 51.30
CA GLU A 334 21.36 -9.66 50.45
C GLU A 334 20.80 -9.72 49.04
N ALA A 335 20.72 -8.61 48.36
CA ALA A 335 20.08 -8.34 47.07
C ALA A 335 20.59 -9.21 45.88
N HIS A 336 21.43 -10.21 46.13
CA HIS A 336 21.95 -11.13 45.15
C HIS A 336 20.93 -12.11 44.54
N THR A 337 19.76 -12.28 45.20
CA THR A 337 18.70 -13.18 44.72
C THR A 337 17.82 -12.56 43.63
N LEU A 338 17.76 -11.24 43.54
CA LEU A 338 16.97 -10.57 42.49
C LEU A 338 17.68 -10.50 41.13
N THR A 339 19.01 -10.60 41.12
CA THR A 339 19.79 -10.59 39.87
C THR A 339 19.73 -11.91 39.09
N CYS A 340 19.45 -13.03 39.72
CA CYS A 340 19.34 -14.35 39.05
C CYS A 340 17.97 -14.62 38.40
N LEU A 341 16.99 -13.76 38.60
CA LEU A 341 15.64 -13.91 38.01
C LEU A 341 15.42 -13.05 36.76
N LEU A 342 16.43 -12.24 36.38
CA LEU A 342 16.39 -11.36 35.18
C LEU A 342 17.26 -11.85 34.01
N TYR A 343 17.87 -13.05 34.12
CA TYR A 343 18.58 -13.71 33.01
C TYR A 343 17.89 -14.99 32.55
#